data_a56f91865e1411358f126ccb695a5031
#
_entry.id   a56f91865e1411358f126ccb695a5031
#
_cell.length_a   1.000
_cell.length_b   1.000
_cell.length_c   1.000
_cell.angle_alpha   90.00
_cell.angle_beta   90.00
_cell.angle_gamma   90.00
#
_symmetry.space_group_name_H-M   'P 1'
#
loop_
_entity.id
_entity.type
_entity.pdbx_description
1 polymer ?
#
loop_
_entity_poly.entity_id
_entity_poly.type
_entity_poly.pdbx_seq_one_letter_code
_entity_poly.pdbx_strand_id
1 'polypeptide(L)'
;MGEVELAALLCAFLAGSAEEQRHYFDVAGMKRYVRVDCETADHVIEMGLDGSASARDSLHQALFAQHLTGKTPVVILIDRDGYEGRFEFEMRHVTKAAGVLYLRCSEGAIQRWAATSGMRQGEVGVDDLPGPGAVASRCDLQALRRERDAGS
;
A
#
# COMPACT_ATOMS: atom_id res chain seq x y z
N MET A 1 -9.53 4.85 14.04
CA MET A 1 -8.51 3.85 13.70
C MET A 1 -7.24 4.55 13.22
N GLY A 2 -6.11 4.18 13.75
CA GLY A 2 -4.84 4.82 13.41
C GLY A 2 -4.22 4.29 12.13
N GLU A 3 -3.17 4.96 11.66
CA GLU A 3 -2.44 4.57 10.44
C GLU A 3 -1.92 3.13 10.52
N VAL A 4 -1.32 2.75 11.64
CA VAL A 4 -0.74 1.42 11.83
C VAL A 4 -1.80 0.32 11.72
N GLU A 5 -2.97 0.56 12.30
CA GLU A 5 -4.07 -0.40 12.25
C GLU A 5 -4.64 -0.53 10.84
N LEU A 6 -4.81 0.57 10.13
CA LEU A 6 -5.28 0.57 8.75
C LEU A 6 -4.28 -0.12 7.83
N ALA A 7 -3.00 0.14 8.03
CA ALA A 7 -1.94 -0.51 7.24
C ALA A 7 -1.94 -2.03 7.48
N ALA A 8 -2.11 -2.47 8.72
CA ALA A 8 -2.18 -3.88 9.05
C ALA A 8 -3.38 -4.57 8.39
N LEU A 9 -4.53 -3.91 8.37
CA LEU A 9 -5.74 -4.44 7.71
C LEU A 9 -5.52 -4.58 6.19
N LEU A 10 -4.94 -3.58 5.56
CA LEU A 10 -4.62 -3.63 4.14
C LEU A 10 -3.62 -4.75 3.84
N CYS A 11 -2.60 -4.88 4.68
CA CYS A 11 -1.58 -5.90 4.49
C CYS A 11 -2.18 -7.30 4.59
N ALA A 12 -3.08 -7.52 5.56
CA ALA A 12 -3.80 -8.79 5.69
C ALA A 12 -4.63 -9.10 4.44
N PHE A 13 -5.27 -8.09 3.87
CA PHE A 13 -6.02 -8.25 2.61
C PHE A 13 -5.13 -8.72 1.48
N LEU A 14 -3.93 -8.17 1.39
CA LEU A 14 -2.97 -8.51 0.33
C LEU A 14 -2.24 -9.83 0.60
N ALA A 15 -2.56 -10.52 1.70
CA ALA A 15 -1.86 -11.71 2.17
C ALA A 15 -0.36 -11.47 2.37
N GLY A 16 -0.04 -10.24 2.78
CA GLY A 16 1.32 -9.84 3.07
C GLY A 16 1.66 -9.95 4.54
N SER A 17 2.92 -9.70 4.87
CA SER A 17 3.40 -9.62 6.24
C SER A 17 3.54 -8.17 6.66
N ALA A 18 2.83 -7.78 7.72
CA ALA A 18 2.96 -6.50 8.39
C ALA A 18 3.87 -6.58 9.62
N GLU A 19 4.28 -7.77 9.97
CA GLU A 19 5.31 -7.94 10.99
C GLU A 19 6.61 -7.35 10.48
N GLU A 20 7.42 -6.83 11.38
CA GLU A 20 8.64 -6.11 11.03
C GLU A 20 9.45 -6.78 9.91
N GLN A 21 9.24 -6.35 8.70
CA GLN A 21 10.05 -6.78 7.57
C GLN A 21 11.26 -5.86 7.46
N ARG A 22 12.35 -6.27 8.09
CA ARG A 22 13.60 -5.50 8.09
C ARG A 22 14.50 -5.96 6.97
N HIS A 23 14.99 -5.01 6.20
CA HIS A 23 15.98 -5.27 5.18
C HIS A 23 17.26 -4.52 5.54
N TYR A 24 18.35 -5.25 5.70
CA TYR A 24 19.61 -4.73 6.20
C TYR A 24 20.52 -4.31 5.06
N PHE A 25 21.33 -3.29 5.32
CA PHE A 25 22.35 -2.81 4.41
C PHE A 25 23.49 -2.20 5.22
N ASP A 26 24.68 -2.15 4.60
CA ASP A 26 25.87 -1.58 5.23
C ASP A 26 26.17 -0.23 4.59
N VAL A 27 26.38 0.77 5.43
CA VAL A 27 26.81 2.09 4.99
C VAL A 27 27.84 2.64 5.97
N ALA A 28 28.97 3.12 5.45
CA ALA A 28 30.06 3.67 6.25
C ALA A 28 30.55 2.70 7.36
N GLY A 29 30.57 1.40 7.07
CA GLY A 29 30.97 0.37 8.04
C GLY A 29 29.96 0.06 9.12
N MET A 30 28.74 0.61 9.03
CA MET A 30 27.69 0.40 10.01
C MET A 30 26.51 -0.34 9.37
N LYS A 31 26.00 -1.34 10.10
CA LYS A 31 24.80 -2.06 9.69
C LYS A 31 23.56 -1.25 10.02
N ARG A 32 22.75 -1.00 9.00
CA ARG A 32 21.48 -0.28 9.09
C ARG A 32 20.37 -1.14 8.55
N TYR A 33 19.12 -0.73 8.76
CA TYR A 33 17.97 -1.41 8.17
C TYR A 33 16.86 -0.43 7.85
N VAL A 34 16.01 -0.83 6.91
CA VAL A 34 14.71 -0.19 6.66
C VAL A 34 13.61 -1.18 7.00
N ARG A 35 12.46 -0.66 7.38
CA ARG A 35 11.26 -1.46 7.64
C ARG A 35 10.25 -1.17 6.54
N VAL A 36 9.65 -2.23 6.01
CA VAL A 36 8.60 -2.12 5.01
C VAL A 36 7.26 -2.30 5.69
N ASP A 37 6.29 -1.44 5.39
CA ASP A 37 4.96 -1.48 6.02
C ASP A 37 4.22 -2.77 5.70
N CYS A 38 4.35 -3.26 4.48
CA CYS A 38 3.77 -4.53 4.06
C CYS A 38 4.62 -5.15 2.97
N GLU A 39 4.86 -6.44 3.06
CA GLU A 39 5.64 -7.15 2.06
C GLU A 39 4.93 -8.43 1.65
N THR A 40 4.79 -8.62 0.34
CA THR A 40 4.29 -9.86 -0.26
C THR A 40 5.45 -10.59 -0.95
N ALA A 41 5.15 -11.69 -1.63
CA ALA A 41 6.18 -12.40 -2.40
C ALA A 41 6.78 -11.51 -3.51
N ASP A 42 5.98 -10.62 -4.10
CA ASP A 42 6.35 -9.86 -5.29
C ASP A 42 6.43 -8.35 -5.10
N HIS A 43 5.92 -7.83 -3.99
CA HIS A 43 5.78 -6.40 -3.76
C HIS A 43 6.34 -5.95 -2.42
N VAL A 44 6.89 -4.74 -2.42
CA VAL A 44 7.18 -3.98 -1.19
C VAL A 44 6.24 -2.79 -1.19
N ILE A 45 5.47 -2.63 -0.11
CA ILE A 45 4.35 -1.70 -0.06
C ILE A 45 4.54 -0.73 1.11
N GLU A 46 4.56 0.55 0.78
CA GLU A 46 4.59 1.63 1.76
C GLU A 46 3.22 2.29 1.82
N MET A 47 2.76 2.59 3.01
CA MET A 47 1.45 3.18 3.25
C MET A 47 1.57 4.50 3.98
N GLY A 48 0.69 5.44 3.66
CA GLY A 48 0.66 6.74 4.31
C GLY A 48 -0.75 7.30 4.37
N LEU A 49 -0.93 8.34 5.20
CA LEU A 49 -2.19 9.06 5.29
C LEU A 49 -2.19 10.26 4.34
N ASP A 50 -3.36 10.58 3.81
CA ASP A 50 -3.55 11.64 2.82
C ASP A 50 -3.23 13.05 3.31
N GLY A 51 -3.45 13.33 4.58
CA GLY A 51 -3.31 14.66 5.16
C GLY A 51 -1.90 14.99 5.68
N SER A 52 -0.88 14.19 5.37
CA SER A 52 0.43 14.33 5.98
C SER A 52 1.55 14.46 4.95
N ALA A 53 2.50 15.36 5.24
CA ALA A 53 3.72 15.48 4.44
C ALA A 53 4.55 14.20 4.43
N SER A 54 4.38 13.33 5.42
CA SER A 54 5.05 12.02 5.49
C SER A 54 4.68 11.10 4.32
N ALA A 55 3.60 11.39 3.61
CA ALA A 55 3.26 10.68 2.38
C ALA A 55 4.40 10.73 1.34
N ARG A 56 5.17 11.82 1.34
CA ARG A 56 6.34 11.95 0.45
C ARG A 56 7.42 10.93 0.76
N ASP A 57 7.59 10.61 2.04
CA ASP A 57 8.58 9.63 2.48
C ASP A 57 8.24 8.23 1.99
N SER A 58 6.97 7.93 1.79
CA SER A 58 6.51 6.62 1.31
C SER A 58 7.10 6.28 -0.05
N LEU A 59 7.18 7.26 -0.96
CA LEU A 59 7.80 7.02 -2.27
C LEU A 59 9.29 6.72 -2.14
N HIS A 60 10.00 7.52 -1.36
CA HIS A 60 11.44 7.31 -1.12
C HIS A 60 11.70 5.93 -0.52
N GLN A 61 10.93 5.56 0.50
CA GLN A 61 11.06 4.27 1.17
C GLN A 61 10.74 3.10 0.24
N ALA A 62 9.70 3.22 -0.57
CA ALA A 62 9.33 2.18 -1.53
C ALA A 62 10.43 1.94 -2.57
N LEU A 63 11.02 3.00 -3.10
CA LEU A 63 12.11 2.89 -4.06
C LEU A 63 13.36 2.29 -3.44
N PHE A 64 13.69 2.67 -2.21
CA PHE A 64 14.85 2.10 -1.53
C PHE A 64 14.63 0.61 -1.20
N ALA A 65 13.41 0.26 -0.77
CA ALA A 65 13.05 -1.14 -0.54
C ALA A 65 13.13 -1.97 -1.83
N GLN A 66 12.72 -1.39 -2.96
CA GLN A 66 12.90 -2.02 -4.27
C GLN A 66 14.36 -2.33 -4.54
N HIS A 67 15.24 -1.37 -4.28
CA HIS A 67 16.68 -1.55 -4.47
C HIS A 67 17.22 -2.72 -3.64
N LEU A 68 16.77 -2.84 -2.39
CA LEU A 68 17.26 -3.89 -1.48
C LEU A 68 16.68 -5.27 -1.78
N THR A 69 15.44 -5.35 -2.24
CA THR A 69 14.71 -6.61 -2.37
C THR A 69 14.54 -7.10 -3.80
N GLY A 70 14.59 -6.20 -4.77
CA GLY A 70 14.25 -6.50 -6.16
C GLY A 70 12.74 -6.65 -6.41
N LYS A 71 11.90 -6.42 -5.40
CA LYS A 71 10.45 -6.53 -5.53
C LYS A 71 9.84 -5.25 -6.08
N THR A 72 8.64 -5.37 -6.64
CA THR A 72 7.90 -4.23 -7.21
C THR A 72 7.47 -3.26 -6.12
N PRO A 73 7.81 -1.97 -6.22
CA PRO A 73 7.43 -0.98 -5.22
C PRO A 73 6.01 -0.49 -5.44
N VAL A 74 5.28 -0.33 -4.33
CA VAL A 74 3.91 0.17 -4.30
C VAL A 74 3.79 1.22 -3.21
N VAL A 75 3.06 2.29 -3.51
CA VAL A 75 2.66 3.29 -2.51
C VAL A 75 1.14 3.28 -2.42
N ILE A 76 0.62 3.13 -1.23
CA ILE A 76 -0.82 3.23 -0.97
C ILE A 76 -1.06 4.40 -0.02
N LEU A 77 -1.82 5.40 -0.46
CA LEU A 77 -2.28 6.46 0.42
C LEU A 77 -3.69 6.17 0.88
N ILE A 78 -3.89 6.30 2.19
CA ILE A 78 -5.19 6.10 2.82
C ILE A 78 -5.90 7.44 2.87
N ASP A 79 -6.99 7.55 2.14
CA ASP A 79 -7.79 8.76 2.03
C ASP A 79 -8.86 8.79 3.12
N ARG A 80 -8.87 9.85 3.91
CA ARG A 80 -9.82 10.04 5.02
C ARG A 80 -10.95 10.99 4.71
N ASP A 81 -10.74 11.96 3.81
CA ASP A 81 -11.68 13.03 3.56
C ASP A 81 -12.48 12.89 2.27
N GLY A 82 -12.13 11.96 1.40
CA GLY A 82 -12.83 11.73 0.14
C GLY A 82 -12.42 12.64 -1.00
N TYR A 83 -11.45 13.53 -0.78
CA TYR A 83 -10.98 14.49 -1.78
C TYR A 83 -9.50 14.28 -2.06
N GLU A 84 -9.10 14.50 -3.32
CA GLU A 84 -7.68 14.49 -3.66
C GLU A 84 -7.05 15.78 -3.13
N GLY A 85 -6.31 15.65 -2.03
CA GLY A 85 -5.57 16.77 -1.46
C GLY A 85 -4.21 16.97 -2.12
N ARG A 86 -3.46 17.93 -1.58
CA ARG A 86 -2.15 18.31 -2.10
C ARG A 86 -1.19 17.11 -2.18
N PHE A 87 -1.09 16.35 -1.12
CA PHE A 87 -0.12 15.24 -1.05
C PHE A 87 -0.49 14.08 -1.95
N GLU A 88 -1.78 13.80 -2.09
CA GLU A 88 -2.27 12.78 -3.01
C GLU A 88 -2.04 13.19 -4.47
N PHE A 89 -2.29 14.45 -4.79
CA PHE A 89 -2.03 14.99 -6.13
C PHE A 89 -0.55 14.85 -6.50
N GLU A 90 0.34 15.32 -5.61
CA GLU A 90 1.79 15.18 -5.83
C GLU A 90 2.18 13.72 -6.00
N MET A 91 1.69 12.85 -5.12
CA MET A 91 2.04 11.43 -5.14
C MET A 91 1.63 10.76 -6.45
N ARG A 92 0.43 11.06 -6.95
CA ARG A 92 -0.05 10.51 -8.21
C ARG A 92 0.87 10.86 -9.38
N HIS A 93 1.40 12.06 -9.39
CA HIS A 93 2.29 12.51 -10.46
C HIS A 93 3.72 11.99 -10.31
N VAL A 94 4.27 12.02 -9.09
CA VAL A 94 5.67 11.59 -8.89
C VAL A 94 5.82 10.08 -8.97
N THR A 95 4.84 9.31 -8.52
CA THR A 95 4.87 7.86 -8.67
C THR A 95 4.81 7.45 -10.13
N LYS A 96 3.99 8.13 -10.92
CA LYS A 96 3.92 7.90 -12.37
C LYS A 96 5.28 8.17 -13.03
N ALA A 97 5.91 9.27 -12.68
CA ALA A 97 7.22 9.62 -13.22
C ALA A 97 8.31 8.62 -12.79
N ALA A 98 8.22 8.08 -11.59
CA ALA A 98 9.19 7.13 -11.05
C ALA A 98 8.90 5.67 -11.45
N GLY A 99 7.79 5.40 -12.12
CA GLY A 99 7.40 4.03 -12.47
C GLY A 99 6.97 3.20 -11.27
N VAL A 100 6.44 3.85 -10.23
CA VAL A 100 5.96 3.19 -9.01
C VAL A 100 4.44 3.07 -9.06
N LEU A 101 3.95 1.89 -8.70
CA LEU A 101 2.50 1.66 -8.62
C LEU A 101 1.91 2.45 -7.45
N TYR A 102 0.85 3.19 -7.73
CA TYR A 102 0.20 4.04 -6.75
C TYR A 102 -1.28 3.71 -6.63
N LEU A 103 -1.73 3.53 -5.39
CA LEU A 103 -3.15 3.32 -5.09
C LEU A 103 -3.59 4.31 -4.02
N ARG A 104 -4.85 4.73 -4.13
CA ARG A 104 -5.50 5.55 -3.13
C ARG A 104 -6.71 4.80 -2.60
N CYS A 105 -6.68 4.46 -1.31
CA CYS A 105 -7.71 3.66 -0.66
C CYS A 105 -8.45 4.48 0.37
N SER A 106 -9.78 4.49 0.34
CA SER A 106 -10.54 5.19 1.35
C SER A 106 -10.52 4.41 2.67
N GLU A 107 -10.42 5.13 3.79
CA GLU A 107 -10.51 4.54 5.13
C GLU A 107 -11.80 3.75 5.30
N GLY A 108 -12.91 4.31 4.82
CA GLY A 108 -14.21 3.63 4.91
C GLY A 108 -14.26 2.30 4.17
N ALA A 109 -13.63 2.22 3.01
CA ALA A 109 -13.55 0.97 2.25
C ALA A 109 -12.76 -0.10 3.00
N ILE A 110 -11.63 0.30 3.60
CA ILE A 110 -10.80 -0.61 4.39
C ILE A 110 -11.57 -1.13 5.60
N GLN A 111 -12.27 -0.26 6.31
CA GLN A 111 -13.05 -0.62 7.48
C GLN A 111 -14.22 -1.55 7.14
N ARG A 112 -14.95 -1.25 6.06
CA ARG A 112 -16.04 -2.11 5.59
C ARG A 112 -15.53 -3.48 5.19
N TRP A 113 -14.41 -3.51 4.50
CA TRP A 113 -13.79 -4.76 4.10
C TRP A 113 -13.41 -5.59 5.34
N ALA A 114 -12.79 -4.97 6.34
CA ALA A 114 -12.41 -5.64 7.58
C ALA A 114 -13.64 -6.16 8.33
N ALA A 115 -14.70 -5.36 8.43
CA ALA A 115 -15.94 -5.73 9.12
C ALA A 115 -16.66 -6.91 8.48
N THR A 116 -16.49 -7.11 7.17
CA THR A 116 -17.14 -8.20 6.44
C THR A 116 -16.21 -9.39 6.19
N SER A 117 -14.99 -9.37 6.73
CA SER A 117 -13.99 -10.41 6.47
C SER A 117 -14.46 -11.82 6.86
N GLY A 118 -15.23 -11.94 7.95
CA GLY A 118 -15.79 -13.23 8.39
C GLY A 118 -16.82 -13.83 7.45
N MET A 119 -17.38 -13.05 6.54
CA MET A 119 -18.34 -13.51 5.54
C MET A 119 -17.66 -13.99 4.25
N ARG A 120 -16.40 -13.70 4.11
CA ARG A 120 -15.63 -14.09 2.94
C ARG A 120 -14.84 -15.34 3.26
N GLN A 121 -15.15 -16.41 2.57
CA GLN A 121 -14.41 -17.65 2.67
C GLN A 121 -13.57 -17.81 1.40
N GLY A 122 -12.27 -17.64 1.55
CA GLY A 122 -11.30 -18.04 0.55
C GLY A 122 -10.97 -17.03 -0.54
N GLU A 123 -11.92 -16.39 -1.17
CA GLU A 123 -11.63 -15.42 -2.23
C GLU A 123 -12.33 -14.09 -1.97
N VAL A 124 -11.57 -13.01 -2.11
CA VAL A 124 -12.12 -11.67 -2.06
C VAL A 124 -12.57 -11.30 -3.46
N GLY A 125 -13.87 -11.13 -3.63
CA GLY A 125 -14.41 -10.61 -4.87
C GLY A 125 -14.11 -9.13 -5.03
N VAL A 126 -13.85 -8.70 -6.26
CA VAL A 126 -13.69 -7.27 -6.62
C VAL A 126 -14.91 -6.47 -6.23
N ASP A 127 -16.04 -7.14 -6.20
CA ASP A 127 -17.36 -6.55 -5.98
C ASP A 127 -17.53 -6.00 -4.56
N ASP A 128 -16.64 -6.37 -3.65
CA ASP A 128 -16.66 -5.89 -2.27
C ASP A 128 -16.03 -4.51 -2.10
N LEU A 129 -15.36 -4.01 -3.12
CA LEU A 129 -14.79 -2.68 -3.12
C LEU A 129 -15.78 -1.68 -3.72
N PRO A 130 -15.75 -0.42 -3.26
CA PRO A 130 -16.64 0.59 -3.81
C PRO A 130 -16.50 0.68 -5.33
N GLY A 131 -17.62 0.72 -6.02
CA GLY A 131 -17.62 0.83 -7.46
C GLY A 131 -16.94 2.08 -7.99
N PRO A 132 -16.56 2.11 -9.28
CA PRO A 132 -15.73 3.17 -9.86
C PRO A 132 -16.35 4.55 -9.87
N GLY A 133 -17.63 4.70 -9.58
CA GLY A 133 -18.30 6.00 -9.53
C GLY A 133 -18.46 6.59 -8.14
N ALA A 134 -18.13 5.86 -7.10
CA ALA A 134 -18.47 6.25 -5.74
C ALA A 134 -17.52 7.32 -5.17
N VAL A 135 -16.27 7.31 -5.56
CA VAL A 135 -15.27 8.26 -5.05
C VAL A 135 -14.17 8.43 -6.08
N ALA A 136 -13.54 9.59 -6.08
CA ALA A 136 -12.34 9.84 -6.86
C ALA A 136 -11.16 8.96 -6.45
N SER A 137 -11.22 8.29 -5.30
CA SER A 137 -10.23 7.36 -4.81
C SER A 137 -10.70 5.93 -5.05
N ARG A 138 -9.92 5.19 -5.79
CA ARG A 138 -10.23 3.79 -6.07
C ARG A 138 -9.10 2.91 -5.56
N CYS A 139 -9.48 2.01 -4.68
CA CYS A 139 -8.55 1.02 -4.15
C CYS A 139 -8.69 -0.27 -4.98
N ASP A 140 -7.83 -0.43 -5.99
CA ASP A 140 -7.84 -1.63 -6.80
C ASP A 140 -6.78 -2.62 -6.29
N LEU A 141 -7.04 -3.14 -5.10
CA LEU A 141 -6.14 -4.11 -4.46
C LEU A 141 -6.08 -5.43 -5.23
N GLN A 142 -7.11 -5.72 -6.03
CA GLN A 142 -7.11 -6.94 -6.82
C GLN A 142 -6.11 -6.93 -7.96
N ALA A 143 -5.76 -5.77 -8.48
CA ALA A 143 -4.73 -5.69 -9.51
C ALA A 143 -3.41 -6.26 -8.99
N LEU A 144 -3.06 -5.95 -7.73
CA LEU A 144 -1.86 -6.49 -7.11
C LEU A 144 -1.91 -8.01 -6.92
N ARG A 145 -3.09 -8.53 -6.54
CA ARG A 145 -3.27 -9.98 -6.38
C ARG A 145 -3.23 -10.70 -7.71
N ARG A 146 -3.82 -10.12 -8.75
CA ARG A 146 -3.81 -10.72 -10.10
C ARG A 146 -2.41 -10.81 -10.67
N GLU A 147 -1.57 -9.80 -10.47
CA GLU A 147 -0.17 -9.84 -10.90
C GLU A 147 0.58 -10.98 -10.20
N ARG A 148 0.34 -11.17 -8.92
CA ARG A 148 0.95 -12.26 -8.17
C ARG A 148 0.53 -13.62 -8.71
N ASP A 149 -0.75 -13.80 -9.00
CA ASP A 149 -1.29 -15.06 -9.51
C ASP A 149 -0.80 -15.34 -10.94
N ALA A 150 -0.65 -14.31 -11.73
CA ALA A 150 -0.13 -14.45 -13.11
C ALA A 150 1.37 -14.74 -13.14
N GLY A 151 2.11 -14.36 -12.11
CA GLY A 151 3.56 -14.61 -11.99
C GLY A 151 3.92 -15.99 -11.43
N SER A 152 2.94 -16.76 -11.03
CA SER A 152 3.16 -18.11 -10.44
C SER A 152 2.99 -19.25 -11.47
#